data_c0e80381a44977ba51a39775f3a24e72
#
_entry.id   c0e80381a44977ba51a39775f3a24e72
#
_cell.length_a   1.000
_cell.length_b   1.000
_cell.length_c   1.000
_cell.angle_alpha   90.00
_cell.angle_beta   90.00
_cell.angle_gamma   90.00
#
_symmetry.space_group_name_H-M   'P 1'
#
loop_
_entity.id
_entity.type
_entity.pdbx_description
1 polymer ?
#
loop_
_entity_poly.entity_id
_entity_poly.type
_entity_poly.pdbx_seq_one_letter_code
_entity_poly.pdbx_strand_id
1 'polypeptide(L)'
;HLNSPSTFDLVATIPAGTPLAIFEGTKDTFTVDNSFFGGGQLKAVYISGDSMSGDSISDGDIGIIRLQEDWNKRDIMAVRVNGDEITLKRIRIKKNIVELIPSNPEFPVRRFPAEGVEVVGKLVGIIRKT
;
A
#
# COMPACT_ATOMS: atom_id res chain seq x y z
N HIS A 1 15.17 -7.01 8.66
CA HIS A 1 15.95 -5.88 9.10
C HIS A 1 15.18 -4.89 9.93
N LEU A 2 15.89 -4.28 10.89
CA LEU A 2 15.28 -3.40 11.88
C LEU A 2 14.67 -2.15 11.28
N ASN A 3 15.23 -1.66 10.20
CA ASN A 3 14.80 -0.42 9.57
C ASN A 3 14.13 -0.61 8.22
N SER A 4 13.68 -1.83 7.96
CA SER A 4 12.97 -2.08 6.71
C SER A 4 11.64 -1.37 6.69
N PRO A 5 11.25 -0.75 5.58
CA PRO A 5 9.91 -0.22 5.47
C PRO A 5 8.88 -1.35 5.52
N SER A 6 7.64 -0.99 5.83
CA SER A 6 6.54 -1.95 5.73
C SER A 6 6.42 -2.46 4.31
N THR A 7 6.38 -3.77 4.16
CA THR A 7 6.20 -4.43 2.88
C THR A 7 4.97 -5.33 2.97
N PHE A 8 4.52 -5.82 1.83
CA PHE A 8 3.36 -6.69 1.82
C PHE A 8 3.38 -7.62 0.61
N ASP A 9 2.73 -8.77 0.77
CA ASP A 9 2.57 -9.75 -0.29
C ASP A 9 1.22 -9.55 -0.96
N LEU A 10 1.20 -9.70 -2.28
CA LEU A 10 -0.03 -9.64 -3.04
C LEU A 10 -0.91 -10.85 -2.70
N VAL A 11 -2.16 -10.61 -2.34
CA VAL A 11 -3.13 -11.66 -2.04
C VAL A 11 -4.00 -11.95 -3.26
N ALA A 12 -4.63 -10.92 -3.83
CA ALA A 12 -5.55 -11.10 -4.94
C ALA A 12 -5.73 -9.80 -5.71
N THR A 13 -6.22 -9.92 -6.94
CA THR A 13 -6.58 -8.78 -7.79
C THR A 13 -8.00 -9.00 -8.28
N ILE A 14 -8.83 -7.95 -8.17
CA ILE A 14 -10.22 -7.99 -8.61
C ILE A 14 -10.39 -7.01 -9.77
N PRO A 15 -10.93 -7.45 -10.91
CA PRO A 15 -11.18 -6.55 -12.04
C PRO A 15 -12.15 -5.43 -11.69
N ALA A 16 -12.00 -4.29 -12.37
CA ALA A 16 -12.90 -3.17 -12.24
C ALA A 16 -14.33 -3.60 -12.61
N GLY A 17 -15.31 -3.01 -11.94
CA GLY A 17 -16.73 -3.27 -12.22
C GLY A 17 -17.32 -4.47 -11.51
N THR A 18 -16.52 -5.23 -10.76
CA THR A 18 -17.02 -6.35 -9.96
C THR A 18 -17.70 -5.79 -8.72
N PRO A 19 -19.02 -6.01 -8.52
CA PRO A 19 -19.73 -5.42 -7.37
C PRO A 19 -19.24 -5.96 -6.02
N LEU A 20 -18.91 -7.24 -5.96
CA LEU A 20 -18.33 -7.86 -4.78
C LEU A 20 -16.98 -8.43 -5.13
N ALA A 21 -15.99 -8.08 -4.33
CA ALA A 21 -14.63 -8.58 -4.48
C ALA A 21 -14.38 -9.68 -3.45
N ILE A 22 -13.96 -10.84 -3.92
CA ILE A 22 -13.61 -11.97 -3.07
C ILE A 22 -12.11 -12.11 -3.10
N PHE A 23 -11.50 -12.03 -1.92
CA PHE A 23 -10.06 -12.16 -1.77
C PHE A 23 -9.72 -13.44 -1.05
N GLU A 24 -8.86 -14.25 -1.64
CA GLU A 24 -8.37 -15.48 -1.05
C GLU A 24 -6.86 -15.38 -0.89
N GLY A 25 -6.39 -15.43 0.33
CA GLY A 25 -4.98 -15.41 0.65
C GLY A 25 -4.53 -16.70 1.28
N THR A 26 -3.29 -16.73 1.70
CA THR A 26 -2.72 -17.90 2.37
C THR A 26 -3.34 -18.13 3.75
N LYS A 27 -3.90 -17.10 4.38
CA LYS A 27 -4.46 -17.15 5.73
C LYS A 27 -5.95 -16.94 5.76
N ASP A 28 -6.46 -16.10 4.89
CA ASP A 28 -7.83 -15.60 5.01
C ASP A 28 -8.55 -15.57 3.67
N THR A 29 -9.86 -15.74 3.76
CA THR A 29 -10.78 -15.50 2.64
C THR A 29 -11.81 -14.49 3.15
N PHE A 30 -12.06 -13.45 2.38
CA PHE A 30 -13.04 -12.44 2.75
C PHE A 30 -13.61 -11.76 1.52
N THR A 31 -14.74 -11.09 1.70
CA THR A 31 -15.45 -10.40 0.63
C THR A 31 -15.61 -8.93 1.01
N VAL A 32 -15.34 -8.05 0.06
CA VAL A 32 -15.59 -6.61 0.25
C VAL A 32 -16.45 -6.10 -0.90
N ASP A 33 -17.22 -5.05 -0.62
CA ASP A 33 -17.98 -4.35 -1.66
C ASP A 33 -17.02 -3.41 -2.39
N ASN A 34 -16.75 -3.70 -3.66
CA ASN A 34 -15.83 -2.90 -4.46
C ASN A 34 -16.27 -1.44 -4.54
N SER A 35 -17.58 -1.19 -4.67
CA SER A 35 -18.10 0.18 -4.77
C SER A 35 -17.89 0.99 -3.49
N PHE A 36 -17.82 0.32 -2.33
CA PHE A 36 -17.53 0.97 -1.06
C PHE A 36 -16.17 1.66 -1.09
N PHE A 37 -15.21 1.09 -1.81
CA PHE A 37 -13.87 1.64 -1.91
C PHE A 37 -13.67 2.51 -3.16
N GLY A 38 -14.75 2.97 -3.78
CA GLY A 38 -14.70 3.88 -4.90
C GLY A 38 -14.59 3.22 -6.27
N GLY A 39 -14.75 1.90 -6.32
CA GLY A 39 -14.64 1.17 -7.56
C GLY A 39 -13.21 1.02 -8.04
N GLY A 40 -13.03 0.76 -9.35
CA GLY A 40 -11.73 0.52 -9.92
C GLY A 40 -11.24 -0.89 -9.68
N GLN A 41 -9.99 -1.14 -10.00
CA GLN A 41 -9.37 -2.44 -9.77
C GLN A 41 -8.68 -2.45 -8.42
N LEU A 42 -9.02 -3.42 -7.58
CA LEU A 42 -8.51 -3.52 -6.22
C LEU A 42 -7.53 -4.67 -6.08
N LYS A 43 -6.57 -4.51 -5.18
CA LYS A 43 -5.68 -5.57 -4.70
C LYS A 43 -5.76 -5.61 -3.19
N ALA A 44 -5.73 -6.81 -2.63
CA ALA A 44 -5.63 -7.00 -1.19
C ALA A 44 -4.24 -7.54 -0.87
N VAL A 45 -3.62 -6.99 0.15
CA VAL A 45 -2.23 -7.32 0.49
C VAL A 45 -2.09 -7.45 2.00
N TYR A 46 -1.23 -8.38 2.45
CA TYR A 46 -0.84 -8.44 3.85
C TYR A 46 0.28 -7.44 4.12
N ILE A 47 0.15 -6.71 5.19
CA ILE A 47 1.13 -5.71 5.59
C ILE A 47 2.07 -6.31 6.63
N SER A 48 3.37 -6.13 6.42
CA SER A 48 4.38 -6.52 7.40
C SER A 48 5.17 -5.30 7.85
N GLY A 49 5.55 -5.29 9.12
CA GLY A 49 6.30 -4.20 9.71
C GLY A 49 5.40 -3.09 10.21
N ASP A 50 5.99 -2.04 10.75
CA ASP A 50 5.28 -0.99 11.42
C ASP A 50 5.71 0.43 11.05
N SER A 51 6.30 0.61 9.86
CA SER A 51 6.75 1.93 9.42
C SER A 51 5.59 2.92 9.24
N MET A 52 4.35 2.43 9.14
CA MET A 52 3.16 3.27 9.02
C MET A 52 2.26 3.21 10.25
N SER A 53 2.80 2.85 11.41
CA SER A 53 2.04 2.73 12.64
C SER A 53 1.44 4.06 13.12
N GLY A 54 2.03 5.20 12.74
CA GLY A 54 1.46 6.50 13.05
C GLY A 54 0.11 6.75 12.39
N ASP A 55 -0.23 5.98 11.36
CA ASP A 55 -1.54 5.99 10.73
C ASP A 55 -2.39 4.78 11.17
N SER A 56 -2.01 4.14 12.26
CA SER A 56 -2.72 2.98 12.81
C SER A 56 -2.71 1.77 11.88
N ILE A 57 -1.68 1.66 11.05
CA ILE A 57 -1.48 0.50 10.17
C ILE A 57 -0.47 -0.41 10.86
N SER A 58 -0.89 -1.65 11.13
CA SER A 58 -0.12 -2.60 11.93
C SER A 58 0.32 -3.80 11.13
N ASP A 59 1.38 -4.43 11.60
CA ASP A 59 1.83 -5.71 11.06
C ASP A 59 0.68 -6.71 11.10
N GLY A 60 0.47 -7.42 10.00
CA GLY A 60 -0.61 -8.40 9.88
C GLY A 60 -1.92 -7.85 9.36
N ASP A 61 -2.06 -6.54 9.25
CA ASP A 61 -3.25 -5.95 8.63
C ASP A 61 -3.35 -6.33 7.16
N ILE A 62 -4.56 -6.25 6.64
CA ILE A 62 -4.80 -6.41 5.20
C ILE A 62 -5.08 -5.02 4.63
N GLY A 63 -4.28 -4.61 3.66
CA GLY A 63 -4.48 -3.35 2.96
C GLY A 63 -5.26 -3.57 1.68
N ILE A 64 -6.22 -2.70 1.42
CA ILE A 64 -6.95 -2.68 0.15
C ILE A 64 -6.39 -1.55 -0.68
N ILE A 65 -5.85 -1.90 -1.85
CA ILE A 65 -5.17 -0.97 -2.76
C ILE A 65 -5.99 -0.82 -4.02
N ARG A 66 -6.32 0.42 -4.38
CA ARG A 66 -6.91 0.72 -5.69
C ARG A 66 -5.78 1.06 -6.65
N LEU A 67 -5.72 0.37 -7.79
CA LEU A 67 -4.67 0.62 -8.77
C LEU A 67 -4.87 1.98 -9.43
N GLN A 68 -3.88 2.83 -9.33
CA GLN A 68 -3.86 4.16 -9.95
C GLN A 68 -2.44 4.70 -9.91
N GLU A 69 -2.12 5.59 -10.84
CA GLU A 69 -0.79 6.19 -10.90
C GLU A 69 -0.75 7.58 -10.26
N ASP A 70 -1.87 8.30 -10.26
CA ASP A 70 -1.94 9.63 -9.68
C ASP A 70 -2.11 9.56 -8.16
N TRP A 71 -1.65 10.60 -7.49
CA TRP A 71 -1.69 10.66 -6.03
C TRP A 71 -1.56 12.11 -5.57
N ASN A 72 -1.91 12.36 -4.32
CA ASN A 72 -1.60 13.65 -3.68
C ASN A 72 -0.83 13.38 -2.39
N LYS A 73 -0.27 14.44 -1.82
CA LYS A 73 0.68 14.31 -0.69
C LYS A 73 0.08 13.71 0.58
N ARG A 74 -1.24 13.67 0.69
CA ARG A 74 -1.91 13.09 1.86
C ARG A 74 -2.15 11.60 1.72
N ASP A 75 -2.11 11.11 0.51
CA ASP A 75 -2.42 9.71 0.22
C ASP A 75 -1.29 8.81 0.68
N ILE A 76 -1.67 7.63 1.19
CA ILE A 76 -0.73 6.54 1.43
C ILE A 76 -0.75 5.69 0.17
N MET A 77 0.41 5.57 -0.46
CA MET A 77 0.53 4.91 -1.75
C MET A 77 1.34 3.63 -1.62
N ALA A 78 0.94 2.64 -2.41
CA ALA A 78 1.75 1.46 -2.63
C ALA A 78 2.74 1.79 -3.73
N VAL A 79 4.03 1.68 -3.43
CA VAL A 79 5.10 2.00 -4.38
C VAL A 79 6.09 0.85 -4.47
N ARG A 80 6.63 0.64 -5.67
CA ARG A 80 7.69 -0.33 -5.91
C ARG A 80 8.99 0.42 -6.16
N VAL A 81 10.04 0.03 -5.49
CA VAL A 81 11.33 0.69 -5.59
C VAL A 81 12.32 -0.24 -6.30
N ASN A 82 12.93 0.26 -7.39
CA ASN A 82 13.95 -0.46 -8.17
C ASN A 82 13.50 -1.87 -8.59
N GLY A 83 12.22 -2.05 -8.90
CA GLY A 83 11.68 -3.33 -9.30
C GLY A 83 11.54 -4.36 -8.19
N ASP A 84 11.87 -3.98 -6.96
CA ASP A 84 11.82 -4.86 -5.80
C ASP A 84 10.43 -4.89 -5.16
N GLU A 85 10.40 -5.20 -3.88
CA GLU A 85 9.16 -5.31 -3.12
C GLU A 85 8.40 -4.00 -3.04
N ILE A 86 7.11 -4.11 -2.77
CA ILE A 86 6.21 -2.98 -2.66
C ILE A 86 6.15 -2.54 -1.19
N THR A 87 6.07 -1.24 -0.97
CA THR A 87 5.91 -0.67 0.37
C THR A 87 4.80 0.38 0.37
N LEU A 88 4.23 0.65 1.56
CA LEU A 88 3.24 1.71 1.75
C LEU A 88 3.91 2.92 2.35
N LYS A 89 3.80 4.07 1.68
CA LYS A 89 4.39 5.32 2.16
C LYS A 89 3.62 6.51 1.60
N ARG A 90 3.76 7.66 2.24
CA ARG A 90 3.43 8.92 1.59
C ARG A 90 4.59 9.31 0.70
N ILE A 91 4.29 10.08 -0.34
CA ILE A 91 5.26 10.43 -1.38
C ILE A 91 5.41 11.94 -1.42
N ARG A 92 6.67 12.38 -1.52
CA ARG A 92 7.00 13.78 -1.81
C ARG A 92 8.07 13.80 -2.89
N ILE A 93 7.88 14.67 -3.88
CA ILE A 93 8.84 14.80 -4.98
C ILE A 93 9.52 16.15 -4.88
N LYS A 94 10.86 16.13 -4.96
CA LYS A 94 11.69 17.32 -5.08
C LYS A 94 12.62 17.13 -6.27
N LYS A 95 12.38 17.89 -7.34
CA LYS A 95 13.14 17.73 -8.59
C LYS A 95 13.00 16.28 -9.08
N ASN A 96 14.10 15.58 -9.28
CA ASN A 96 14.07 14.19 -9.72
C ASN A 96 14.20 13.17 -8.59
N ILE A 97 13.98 13.62 -7.35
CA ILE A 97 14.10 12.76 -6.18
C ILE A 97 12.73 12.50 -5.59
N VAL A 98 12.41 11.24 -5.37
CA VAL A 98 11.20 10.82 -4.68
C VAL A 98 11.56 10.50 -3.24
N GLU A 99 10.83 11.12 -2.30
CA GLU A 99 10.97 10.83 -0.88
C GLU A 99 9.80 9.95 -0.45
N LEU A 100 10.12 8.84 0.20
CA LEU A 100 9.14 7.94 0.78
C LEU A 100 9.11 8.18 2.28
N ILE A 101 7.95 8.61 2.76
CA ILE A 101 7.80 9.16 4.11
C ILE A 101 7.00 8.19 4.97
N PRO A 102 7.63 7.58 5.99
CA PRO A 102 6.91 6.75 6.95
C PRO A 102 6.12 7.62 7.93
N SER A 103 5.14 7.03 8.62
CA SER A 103 4.44 7.73 9.69
C SER A 103 4.92 7.32 11.09
N ASN A 104 5.83 6.35 11.16
CA ASN A 104 6.49 5.99 12.40
C ASN A 104 7.83 6.73 12.45
N PRO A 105 8.04 7.61 13.46
CA PRO A 105 9.26 8.44 13.50
C PRO A 105 10.53 7.62 13.73
N GLU A 106 10.43 6.36 14.12
CA GLU A 106 11.60 5.50 14.25
C GLU A 106 12.16 5.03 12.92
N PHE A 107 11.40 5.25 11.83
CA PHE A 107 11.84 4.88 10.48
C PHE A 107 12.27 6.13 9.72
N PRO A 108 13.36 6.06 8.95
CA PRO A 108 13.83 7.23 8.22
C PRO A 108 13.03 7.49 6.95
N VAL A 109 13.02 8.76 6.53
CA VAL A 109 12.60 9.11 5.18
C VAL A 109 13.65 8.57 4.23
N ARG A 110 13.22 7.86 3.18
CA ARG A 110 14.12 7.30 2.18
C ARG A 110 13.97 8.05 0.87
N ARG A 111 15.07 8.23 0.16
CA ARG A 111 15.12 9.02 -1.07
C ARG A 111 15.66 8.19 -2.21
N PHE A 112 15.01 8.30 -3.35
CA PHE A 112 15.37 7.53 -4.55
C PHE A 112 15.24 8.41 -5.78
N PRO A 113 16.04 8.15 -6.84
CA PRO A 113 15.78 8.77 -8.14
C PRO A 113 14.36 8.42 -8.62
N ALA A 114 13.69 9.37 -9.25
CA ALA A 114 12.30 9.19 -9.65
C ALA A 114 12.13 7.99 -10.59
N GLU A 115 13.10 7.74 -11.47
CA GLU A 115 13.03 6.62 -12.41
C GLU A 115 13.10 5.26 -11.73
N GLY A 116 13.50 5.21 -10.47
CA GLY A 116 13.54 3.97 -9.70
C GLY A 116 12.28 3.68 -8.91
N VAL A 117 11.27 4.55 -8.98
CA VAL A 117 10.05 4.42 -8.16
C VAL A 117 8.83 4.30 -9.05
N GLU A 118 8.06 3.24 -8.84
CA GLU A 118 6.80 3.00 -9.55
C GLU A 118 5.64 3.12 -8.57
N VAL A 119 4.65 3.96 -8.88
CA VAL A 119 3.42 4.06 -8.10
C VAL A 119 2.47 2.96 -8.55
N VAL A 120 2.09 2.09 -7.62
CA VAL A 120 1.21 0.95 -7.90
C VAL A 120 -0.25 1.32 -7.67
N GLY A 121 -0.54 1.98 -6.56
CA GLY A 121 -1.91 2.35 -6.25
C GLY A 121 -2.05 3.05 -4.92
N LYS A 122 -3.29 3.37 -4.58
CA LYS A 122 -3.63 4.11 -3.37
C LYS A 122 -4.23 3.18 -2.34
N LEU A 123 -3.77 3.28 -1.10
CA LEU A 123 -4.40 2.59 0.01
C LEU A 123 -5.79 3.20 0.26
N VAL A 124 -6.83 2.40 0.16
CA VAL A 124 -8.21 2.86 0.33
C VAL A 124 -8.92 2.21 1.52
N GLY A 125 -8.31 1.22 2.13
CA GLY A 125 -8.91 0.59 3.32
C GLY A 125 -7.95 -0.34 4.02
N ILE A 126 -8.25 -0.62 5.27
CA ILE A 126 -7.53 -1.57 6.12
C ILE A 126 -8.55 -2.51 6.72
N ILE A 127 -8.24 -3.80 6.70
CA ILE A 127 -9.05 -4.83 7.34
C ILE A 127 -8.19 -5.52 8.38
N ARG A 128 -8.73 -5.65 9.58
CA ARG A 128 -8.02 -6.26 10.70
C ARG A 128 -8.98 -7.14 11.48
N LYS A 129 -8.51 -8.33 11.81
CA LYS A 129 -9.20 -9.18 12.76
C LYS A 129 -8.84 -8.79 14.19
N THR A 130 -9.78 -8.85 15.07
CA THR A 130 -9.53 -8.60 16.49
C THR A 130 -9.65 -9.89 17.28
#